data_ff7a979d1c911ea802e58ce2b7dc7cec
#
_entry.id   ff7a979d1c911ea802e58ce2b7dc7cec
#
_cell.length_a   1.000
_cell.length_b   1.000
_cell.length_c   1.000
_cell.angle_alpha   90.00
_cell.angle_beta   90.00
_cell.angle_gamma   90.00
#
_symmetry.space_group_name_H-M   'P 1'
#
loop_
_entity.id
_entity.type
_entity.pdbx_description
1 polymer ?
#
loop_
_entity_poly.entity_id
_entity_poly.type
_entity_poly.pdbx_seq_one_letter_code
_entity_poly.pdbx_strand_id
1 'polypeptide(L)'
;ALPPVCVHTPLEATIALQGHPPVHVKVQRTLLTDQGDTRVYAQTLASSEAHVSLPLGTRVPGTYMYHIMGTSDAYYADARPDTKALEYRVWPQPQAAWAPATPARRSACLGDTWAQAPTLQLRGTPPFRVDIEARPVHTEGHADAMRFTHTVHGTQWAVALPAPFQVPGTWEVRVLRVEDAHCRQDGSQPPPVVVDVVESAGVVAPTTREHYCVGERMDFVLQGTPPWTVTYTFDGATSRVTSR
;
A
#
# COMPACT_ATOMS: atom_id res chain seq x y z
N ALA A 1 -8.33 24.78 13.70
CA ALA A 1 -8.57 23.77 12.66
C ALA A 1 -8.46 22.39 13.29
N LEU A 2 -9.38 21.51 12.98
CA LEU A 2 -9.29 20.12 13.39
C LEU A 2 -8.10 19.46 12.67
N PRO A 3 -7.45 18.43 13.29
CA PRO A 3 -6.41 17.66 12.63
C PRO A 3 -6.97 16.98 11.36
N PRO A 4 -6.13 16.52 10.44
CA PRO A 4 -6.58 15.76 9.29
C PRO A 4 -7.44 14.57 9.72
N VAL A 5 -8.64 14.44 9.15
CA VAL A 5 -9.57 13.36 9.46
C VAL A 5 -9.65 12.43 8.25
N CYS A 6 -9.43 11.16 8.48
CA CYS A 6 -9.52 10.14 7.43
C CYS A 6 -10.89 9.47 7.45
N VAL A 7 -11.33 8.94 6.32
CA VAL A 7 -12.58 8.17 6.26
C VAL A 7 -12.58 7.06 7.33
N HIS A 8 -13.75 6.79 7.89
CA HIS A 8 -14.00 5.82 8.96
C HIS A 8 -13.34 6.10 10.31
N THR A 9 -12.66 7.25 10.50
CA THR A 9 -12.17 7.65 11.81
C THR A 9 -13.37 8.10 12.67
N PRO A 10 -13.61 7.51 13.84
CA PRO A 10 -14.65 8.00 14.75
C PRO A 10 -14.34 9.43 15.16
N LEU A 11 -15.31 10.31 15.01
CA LEU A 11 -15.19 11.73 15.39
C LEU A 11 -16.50 12.20 16.01
N GLU A 12 -16.39 12.93 17.11
CA GLU A 12 -17.50 13.43 17.87
C GLU A 12 -17.22 14.87 18.35
N ALA A 13 -18.23 15.68 18.39
CA ALA A 13 -18.20 17.02 18.97
C ALA A 13 -19.22 17.12 20.11
N THR A 14 -18.89 17.87 21.16
CA THR A 14 -19.83 18.19 22.24
C THR A 14 -20.33 19.60 22.03
N ILE A 15 -21.65 19.77 21.99
CA ILE A 15 -22.33 21.06 21.98
C ILE A 15 -22.73 21.39 23.41
N ALA A 16 -22.12 22.41 24.00
CA ALA A 16 -22.53 22.93 25.31
C ALA A 16 -23.63 23.98 25.12
N LEU A 17 -24.68 23.87 25.89
CA LEU A 17 -25.85 24.73 25.85
C LEU A 17 -26.05 25.41 27.17
N GLN A 18 -26.49 26.66 27.13
CA GLN A 18 -26.99 27.37 28.30
C GLN A 18 -28.53 27.30 28.27
N GLY A 19 -29.11 26.59 29.20
CA GLY A 19 -30.56 26.38 29.27
C GLY A 19 -30.97 25.34 30.30
N HIS A 20 -32.25 25.10 30.44
CA HIS A 20 -32.80 24.11 31.37
C HIS A 20 -33.19 22.83 30.61
N PRO A 21 -32.61 21.69 30.95
CA PRO A 21 -33.01 20.42 30.36
C PRO A 21 -34.50 20.07 30.51
N PRO A 22 -35.10 19.30 29.57
CA PRO A 22 -34.47 18.71 28.41
C PRO A 22 -34.16 19.72 27.30
N VAL A 23 -33.00 19.56 26.66
CA VAL A 23 -32.58 20.43 25.56
C VAL A 23 -32.66 19.70 24.22
N HIS A 24 -33.00 20.45 23.16
CA HIS A 24 -33.06 19.96 21.79
C HIS A 24 -32.23 20.87 20.90
N VAL A 25 -31.45 20.28 20.02
CA VAL A 25 -30.59 20.99 19.04
C VAL A 25 -30.92 20.54 17.66
N LYS A 26 -31.34 21.47 16.79
CA LYS A 26 -31.54 21.24 15.34
C LYS A 26 -30.22 21.52 14.66
N VAL A 27 -29.62 20.50 14.05
CA VAL A 27 -28.34 20.59 13.34
C VAL A 27 -28.53 20.29 11.87
N GLN A 28 -28.01 21.16 11.02
CA GLN A 28 -27.89 20.92 9.58
C GLN A 28 -26.43 20.54 9.25
N ARG A 29 -26.26 19.41 8.61
CA ARG A 29 -24.99 18.95 8.06
C ARG A 29 -25.01 19.11 6.55
N THR A 30 -24.03 19.83 6.02
CA THR A 30 -23.76 19.91 4.56
C THR A 30 -22.47 19.17 4.26
N LEU A 31 -22.51 18.27 3.28
CA LEU A 31 -21.33 17.57 2.74
C LEU A 31 -21.13 18.01 1.30
N LEU A 32 -19.97 18.59 1.01
CA LEU A 32 -19.47 18.80 -0.33
C LEU A 32 -18.48 17.69 -0.64
N THR A 33 -18.84 16.76 -1.53
CA THR A 33 -17.97 15.64 -1.91
C THR A 33 -16.84 16.09 -2.83
N ASP A 34 -15.78 15.29 -2.94
CA ASP A 34 -14.68 15.56 -3.86
C ASP A 34 -15.11 15.49 -5.35
N GLN A 35 -16.28 14.94 -5.64
CA GLN A 35 -16.90 14.92 -6.98
C GLN A 35 -17.75 16.16 -7.26
N GLY A 36 -17.88 17.08 -6.30
CA GLY A 36 -18.67 18.30 -6.44
C GLY A 36 -20.14 18.16 -6.03
N ASP A 37 -20.59 16.98 -5.62
CA ASP A 37 -21.96 16.78 -5.15
C ASP A 37 -22.15 17.43 -3.78
N THR A 38 -23.27 18.12 -3.61
CA THR A 38 -23.69 18.67 -2.31
C THR A 38 -24.82 17.85 -1.72
N ARG A 39 -24.66 17.40 -0.47
CA ARG A 39 -25.68 16.65 0.28
C ARG A 39 -26.01 17.36 1.57
N VAL A 40 -27.28 17.61 1.83
CA VAL A 40 -27.76 18.30 3.01
C VAL A 40 -28.59 17.33 3.85
N TYR A 41 -28.31 17.30 5.15
CA TYR A 41 -29.02 16.48 6.12
C TYR A 41 -29.39 17.34 7.33
N ALA A 42 -30.60 17.18 7.82
CA ALA A 42 -31.04 17.81 9.05
C ALA A 42 -31.34 16.73 10.10
N GLN A 43 -30.95 16.98 11.33
CA GLN A 43 -31.26 16.11 12.48
C GLN A 43 -31.56 16.94 13.73
N THR A 44 -32.36 16.38 14.62
CA THR A 44 -32.60 16.94 15.95
C THR A 44 -31.98 16.01 16.98
N LEU A 45 -31.14 16.57 17.83
CA LEU A 45 -30.53 15.88 18.97
C LEU A 45 -31.23 16.32 20.22
N ALA A 46 -31.39 15.42 21.19
CA ALA A 46 -31.98 15.71 22.46
C ALA A 46 -31.06 15.23 23.61
N SER A 47 -31.06 15.96 24.71
CA SER A 47 -30.31 15.58 25.92
C SER A 47 -31.07 16.02 27.16
N SER A 48 -30.94 15.22 28.22
CA SER A 48 -31.37 15.59 29.58
C SER A 48 -30.31 16.40 30.32
N GLU A 49 -29.18 16.66 29.73
CA GLU A 49 -28.07 17.44 30.28
C GLU A 49 -27.83 18.71 29.46
N ALA A 50 -27.09 19.67 30.02
CA ALA A 50 -26.78 20.94 29.36
C ALA A 50 -25.71 20.78 28.24
N HIS A 51 -25.46 19.56 27.77
CA HIS A 51 -24.60 19.29 26.65
C HIS A 51 -25.18 18.18 25.79
N VAL A 52 -24.87 18.22 24.49
CA VAL A 52 -25.34 17.26 23.50
C VAL A 52 -24.15 16.73 22.73
N SER A 53 -24.03 15.40 22.64
CA SER A 53 -23.06 14.73 21.78
C SER A 53 -23.54 14.75 20.32
N LEU A 54 -22.67 15.19 19.43
CA LEU A 54 -22.90 15.25 18.01
C LEU A 54 -21.90 14.31 17.29
N PRO A 55 -22.34 13.14 16.80
CA PRO A 55 -21.49 12.30 15.98
C PRO A 55 -21.22 12.98 14.63
N LEU A 56 -19.95 13.13 14.28
CA LEU A 56 -19.51 13.78 13.05
C LEU A 56 -19.35 12.77 11.92
N GLY A 57 -19.74 13.17 10.71
CA GLY A 57 -19.68 12.31 9.52
C GLY A 57 -18.25 12.11 9.02
N THR A 58 -17.80 10.86 8.89
CA THR A 58 -16.46 10.53 8.35
C THR A 58 -16.49 9.41 7.31
N ARG A 59 -17.69 9.01 6.85
CA ARG A 59 -17.82 7.86 5.93
C ARG A 59 -17.51 8.18 4.48
N VAL A 60 -17.68 9.42 4.07
CA VAL A 60 -17.52 9.86 2.68
C VAL A 60 -16.45 10.95 2.66
N PRO A 61 -15.47 10.89 1.72
CA PRO A 61 -14.49 11.97 1.56
C PRO A 61 -15.16 13.26 1.13
N GLY A 62 -14.65 14.40 1.62
CA GLY A 62 -15.18 15.71 1.28
C GLY A 62 -15.13 16.68 2.44
N THR A 63 -15.70 17.87 2.23
CA THR A 63 -15.80 18.91 3.24
C THR A 63 -17.16 18.86 3.92
N TYR A 64 -17.15 18.75 5.23
CA TYR A 64 -18.33 18.75 6.08
C TYR A 64 -18.48 20.08 6.77
N MET A 65 -19.70 20.63 6.74
CA MET A 65 -20.09 21.83 7.47
C MET A 65 -21.31 21.52 8.34
N TYR A 66 -21.26 21.89 9.62
CA TYR A 66 -22.35 21.73 10.56
C TYR A 66 -22.80 23.10 11.06
N HIS A 67 -24.09 23.39 10.90
CA HIS A 67 -24.74 24.59 11.39
C HIS A 67 -25.79 24.22 12.46
N ILE A 68 -25.80 24.93 13.56
CA ILE A 68 -26.89 24.85 14.53
C ILE A 68 -28.02 25.76 14.03
N MET A 69 -29.13 25.14 13.64
CA MET A 69 -30.28 25.85 13.05
C MET A 69 -31.24 26.40 14.12
N GLY A 70 -31.27 25.76 15.28
CA GLY A 70 -32.09 26.16 16.39
C GLY A 70 -31.86 25.31 17.63
N THR A 71 -32.17 25.87 18.77
CA THR A 71 -32.12 25.22 20.07
C THR A 71 -33.41 25.43 20.81
N SER A 72 -33.83 24.46 21.63
CA SER A 72 -34.97 24.54 22.50
C SER A 72 -34.61 23.96 23.87
N ASP A 73 -35.19 24.50 24.94
CA ASP A 73 -35.05 23.96 26.28
C ASP A 73 -36.43 23.80 26.94
N ALA A 74 -36.47 23.57 28.24
CA ALA A 74 -37.73 23.39 28.96
C ALA A 74 -38.67 24.63 28.93
N TYR A 75 -38.11 25.82 28.67
CA TYR A 75 -38.86 27.09 28.73
C TYR A 75 -38.94 27.84 27.40
N TYR A 76 -37.95 27.62 26.51
CA TYR A 76 -37.85 28.35 25.24
C TYR A 76 -37.78 27.38 24.07
N ALA A 77 -38.57 27.70 23.04
CA ALA A 77 -38.59 26.96 21.79
C ALA A 77 -37.94 27.75 20.65
N ASP A 78 -37.25 27.04 19.76
CA ASP A 78 -36.69 27.56 18.50
C ASP A 78 -35.81 28.82 18.60
N ALA A 79 -35.04 28.93 19.70
CA ALA A 79 -34.00 29.95 19.76
C ALA A 79 -32.95 29.73 18.68
N ARG A 80 -32.61 30.78 17.93
CA ARG A 80 -31.59 30.74 16.89
C ARG A 80 -30.27 31.27 17.45
N PRO A 81 -29.31 30.38 17.73
CA PRO A 81 -28.01 30.83 18.22
C PRO A 81 -27.19 31.40 17.08
N ASP A 82 -26.48 32.50 17.33
CA ASP A 82 -25.45 33.01 16.41
C ASP A 82 -24.16 32.26 16.66
N THR A 83 -24.03 31.08 15.99
CA THR A 83 -22.86 30.22 16.11
C THR A 83 -22.14 30.07 14.78
N LYS A 84 -20.80 30.03 14.84
CA LYS A 84 -20.01 29.74 13.67
C LYS A 84 -20.19 28.26 13.26
N ALA A 85 -20.21 27.98 11.96
CA ALA A 85 -20.21 26.63 11.46
C ALA A 85 -18.96 25.87 11.91
N LEU A 86 -19.16 24.61 12.27
CA LEU A 86 -18.04 23.68 12.39
C LEU A 86 -17.72 23.12 11.02
N GLU A 87 -16.52 23.37 10.54
CA GLU A 87 -16.04 22.90 9.24
C GLU A 87 -14.80 22.02 9.41
N TYR A 88 -14.77 20.89 8.71
CA TYR A 88 -13.61 20.01 8.62
C TYR A 88 -13.62 19.21 7.31
N ARG A 89 -12.43 18.74 6.91
CA ARG A 89 -12.25 17.91 5.72
C ARG A 89 -12.00 16.47 6.11
N VAL A 90 -12.66 15.55 5.43
CA VAL A 90 -12.44 14.11 5.50
C VAL A 90 -11.68 13.67 4.25
N TRP A 91 -10.50 13.11 4.47
CA TRP A 91 -9.63 12.63 3.41
C TRP A 91 -9.88 11.15 3.09
N PRO A 92 -9.81 10.75 1.82
CA PRO A 92 -9.86 9.33 1.46
C PRO A 92 -8.62 8.61 1.99
N GLN A 93 -8.74 7.30 2.23
CA GLN A 93 -7.56 6.48 2.52
C GLN A 93 -6.72 6.29 1.25
N PRO A 94 -5.38 6.30 1.35
CA PRO A 94 -4.52 6.00 0.23
C PRO A 94 -4.72 4.55 -0.21
N GLN A 95 -4.55 4.29 -1.50
CA GLN A 95 -4.69 2.98 -2.09
C GLN A 95 -3.46 2.62 -2.92
N ALA A 96 -3.12 1.35 -2.93
CA ALA A 96 -2.09 0.80 -3.79
C ALA A 96 -2.67 -0.31 -4.67
N ALA A 97 -2.22 -0.38 -5.91
CA ALA A 97 -2.53 -1.45 -6.83
C ALA A 97 -1.31 -1.78 -7.69
N TRP A 98 -1.09 -3.05 -7.99
CA TRP A 98 -0.09 -3.39 -9.00
C TRP A 98 -0.56 -2.92 -10.37
N ALA A 99 0.36 -2.44 -11.19
CA ALA A 99 0.03 -2.07 -12.57
C ALA A 99 -0.57 -3.29 -13.31
N PRO A 100 -1.54 -3.08 -14.22
CA PRO A 100 -2.22 -4.19 -14.90
C PRO A 100 -1.29 -5.15 -15.66
N ALA A 101 -0.13 -4.65 -16.10
CA ALA A 101 0.91 -5.45 -16.75
C ALA A 101 1.76 -6.27 -15.77
N THR A 102 1.56 -6.15 -14.45
CA THR A 102 2.31 -6.91 -13.45
C THR A 102 1.71 -8.31 -13.29
N PRO A 103 2.39 -9.38 -13.70
CA PRO A 103 1.91 -10.74 -13.48
C PRO A 103 1.85 -11.06 -11.99
N ALA A 104 0.84 -11.82 -11.57
CA ALA A 104 0.70 -12.26 -10.18
C ALA A 104 1.83 -13.21 -9.74
N ARG A 105 2.46 -13.92 -10.71
CA ARG A 105 3.60 -14.82 -10.50
C ARG A 105 4.74 -14.49 -11.47
N ARG A 106 5.98 -14.51 -10.98
CA ARG A 106 7.19 -14.14 -11.71
C ARG A 106 8.34 -15.05 -11.33
N SER A 107 9.37 -15.08 -12.19
CA SER A 107 10.63 -15.75 -11.88
C SER A 107 11.73 -14.72 -11.69
N ALA A 108 12.67 -15.02 -10.81
CA ALA A 108 13.92 -14.28 -10.61
C ALA A 108 15.08 -15.27 -10.46
N CYS A 109 16.29 -14.85 -10.79
CA CYS A 109 17.46 -15.65 -10.52
C CYS A 109 18.00 -15.37 -9.11
N LEU A 110 18.58 -16.39 -8.49
CA LEU A 110 19.29 -16.24 -7.22
C LEU A 110 20.43 -15.22 -7.39
N GLY A 111 20.53 -14.31 -6.43
CA GLY A 111 21.51 -13.22 -6.48
C GLY A 111 21.08 -12.00 -7.29
N ASP A 112 19.93 -12.05 -7.98
CA ASP A 112 19.39 -10.90 -8.68
C ASP A 112 18.44 -10.08 -7.80
N THR A 113 18.49 -8.76 -7.96
CA THR A 113 17.37 -7.88 -7.67
C THR A 113 16.48 -7.89 -8.91
N TRP A 114 15.20 -7.86 -8.80
CA TRP A 114 14.24 -7.96 -9.94
C TRP A 114 14.70 -7.26 -11.20
N ALA A 115 15.03 -8.02 -12.24
CA ALA A 115 15.39 -7.46 -13.55
C ALA A 115 14.26 -6.63 -14.19
N GLN A 116 13.01 -6.93 -13.83
CA GLN A 116 11.82 -6.18 -14.21
C GLN A 116 10.97 -5.93 -12.97
N ALA A 117 11.29 -4.88 -12.23
CA ALA A 117 10.56 -4.50 -11.03
C ALA A 117 9.06 -4.31 -11.31
N PRO A 118 8.16 -4.89 -10.50
CA PRO A 118 6.73 -4.62 -10.63
C PRO A 118 6.45 -3.16 -10.32
N THR A 119 5.55 -2.56 -11.06
CA THR A 119 5.14 -1.17 -10.83
C THR A 119 3.95 -1.13 -9.90
N LEU A 120 4.07 -0.39 -8.81
CA LEU A 120 3.00 -0.08 -7.90
C LEU A 120 2.36 1.25 -8.32
N GLN A 121 1.04 1.27 -8.47
CA GLN A 121 0.23 2.47 -8.68
C GLN A 121 -0.36 2.90 -7.35
N LEU A 122 -0.23 4.18 -7.02
CA LEU A 122 -0.68 4.78 -5.77
C LEU A 122 -1.78 5.80 -6.04
N ARG A 123 -2.82 5.79 -5.21
CA ARG A 123 -3.90 6.78 -5.22
C ARG A 123 -3.97 7.45 -3.86
N GLY A 124 -4.02 8.78 -3.84
CA GLY A 124 -4.01 9.62 -2.66
C GLY A 124 -3.23 10.89 -2.93
N THR A 125 -2.74 11.56 -1.90
CA THR A 125 -2.01 12.82 -1.96
C THR A 125 -0.51 12.59 -1.68
N PRO A 126 0.39 12.74 -2.67
CA PRO A 126 1.83 12.59 -2.44
C PRO A 126 2.37 13.59 -1.38
N PRO A 127 3.50 13.30 -0.70
CA PRO A 127 4.32 12.08 -0.85
C PRO A 127 3.67 10.86 -0.19
N PHE A 128 3.96 9.67 -0.77
CA PHE A 128 3.54 8.40 -0.17
C PHE A 128 4.72 7.75 0.55
N ARG A 129 4.42 7.13 1.70
CA ARG A 129 5.32 6.22 2.39
C ARG A 129 4.75 4.81 2.27
N VAL A 130 5.52 3.91 1.68
CA VAL A 130 5.10 2.53 1.39
C VAL A 130 5.98 1.55 2.13
N ASP A 131 5.39 0.68 2.94
CA ASP A 131 6.07 -0.40 3.63
C ASP A 131 5.85 -1.70 2.85
N ILE A 132 6.94 -2.33 2.45
CA ILE A 132 6.97 -3.58 1.67
C ILE A 132 7.61 -4.68 2.51
N GLU A 133 7.08 -5.90 2.33
CA GLU A 133 7.69 -7.12 2.83
C GLU A 133 7.87 -8.11 1.67
N ALA A 134 9.08 -8.63 1.51
CA ALA A 134 9.37 -9.81 0.72
C ALA A 134 9.66 -10.96 1.68
N ARG A 135 8.80 -11.97 1.73
CA ARG A 135 8.92 -13.09 2.66
C ARG A 135 9.07 -14.43 1.94
N PRO A 136 9.91 -15.33 2.44
CA PRO A 136 9.97 -16.70 1.94
C PRO A 136 8.67 -17.44 2.31
N VAL A 137 8.15 -18.25 1.39
CA VAL A 137 6.98 -19.13 1.61
C VAL A 137 7.41 -20.59 1.58
N HIS A 138 8.13 -20.97 0.53
CA HIS A 138 8.72 -22.30 0.36
C HIS A 138 10.13 -22.13 -0.17
N THR A 139 11.13 -22.33 0.68
CA THR A 139 12.55 -22.17 0.33
C THR A 139 13.31 -23.43 0.74
N GLU A 140 14.38 -23.76 0.02
CA GLU A 140 15.26 -24.91 0.33
C GLU A 140 16.20 -24.65 1.48
N GLY A 141 16.20 -23.47 2.08
CA GLY A 141 17.02 -23.05 3.21
C GLY A 141 16.32 -22.02 4.09
N HIS A 142 16.99 -21.66 5.17
CA HIS A 142 16.52 -20.59 6.05
C HIS A 142 16.73 -19.23 5.38
N ALA A 143 15.68 -18.46 5.27
CA ALA A 143 15.72 -17.09 4.78
C ALA A 143 14.81 -16.19 5.62
N ASP A 144 15.32 -15.02 5.96
CA ASP A 144 14.55 -14.01 6.67
C ASP A 144 13.71 -13.16 5.71
N ALA A 145 12.57 -12.68 6.21
CA ALA A 145 11.77 -11.72 5.46
C ALA A 145 12.49 -10.38 5.37
N MET A 146 12.56 -9.83 4.16
CA MET A 146 13.06 -8.48 3.90
C MET A 146 11.94 -7.48 4.08
N ARG A 147 12.12 -6.51 4.99
CA ARG A 147 11.18 -5.41 5.21
C ARG A 147 11.87 -4.09 4.95
N PHE A 148 11.21 -3.21 4.21
CA PHE A 148 11.73 -1.90 3.92
C PHE A 148 10.61 -0.89 3.66
N THR A 149 10.96 0.37 3.85
CA THR A 149 10.08 1.51 3.61
C THR A 149 10.65 2.35 2.49
N HIS A 150 9.80 2.81 1.59
CA HIS A 150 10.19 3.71 0.51
C HIS A 150 9.26 4.93 0.44
N THR A 151 9.83 6.11 0.15
CA THR A 151 9.06 7.34 -0.06
C THR A 151 8.92 7.59 -1.56
N VAL A 152 7.67 7.72 -2.01
CA VAL A 152 7.30 7.92 -3.42
C VAL A 152 6.69 9.31 -3.58
N HIS A 153 7.30 10.16 -4.41
CA HIS A 153 6.81 11.51 -4.67
C HIS A 153 5.80 11.59 -5.82
N GLY A 154 5.67 10.52 -6.60
CA GLY A 154 4.70 10.40 -7.69
C GLY A 154 3.60 9.40 -7.37
N THR A 155 2.77 9.10 -8.37
CA THR A 155 1.67 8.12 -8.25
C THR A 155 2.04 6.73 -8.77
N GLN A 156 3.28 6.53 -9.21
CA GLN A 156 3.81 5.25 -9.68
C GLN A 156 5.22 5.02 -9.15
N TRP A 157 5.52 3.78 -8.82
CA TRP A 157 6.82 3.38 -8.32
C TRP A 157 7.17 1.97 -8.79
N ALA A 158 8.33 1.82 -9.46
CA ALA A 158 8.92 0.51 -9.75
C ALA A 158 9.57 -0.01 -8.47
N VAL A 159 9.02 -1.08 -7.90
CA VAL A 159 9.42 -1.61 -6.59
C VAL A 159 10.78 -2.28 -6.69
N ALA A 160 11.84 -1.60 -6.25
CA ALA A 160 13.17 -2.17 -6.13
C ALA A 160 13.36 -2.79 -4.75
N LEU A 161 13.89 -4.03 -4.70
CA LEU A 161 14.26 -4.66 -3.43
C LEU A 161 15.58 -4.09 -2.92
N PRO A 162 15.74 -3.95 -1.60
CA PRO A 162 16.98 -3.42 -0.99
C PRO A 162 18.16 -4.37 -1.09
N ALA A 163 17.89 -5.66 -1.28
CA ALA A 163 18.88 -6.72 -1.41
C ALA A 163 18.38 -7.80 -2.38
N PRO A 164 19.29 -8.55 -3.03
CA PRO A 164 18.92 -9.68 -3.88
C PRO A 164 18.34 -10.83 -3.07
N PHE A 165 17.59 -11.71 -3.75
CA PHE A 165 17.17 -12.98 -3.19
C PHE A 165 18.37 -13.88 -2.92
N GLN A 166 18.51 -14.37 -1.69
CA GLN A 166 19.67 -15.14 -1.26
C GLN A 166 19.44 -16.65 -1.17
N VAL A 167 18.18 -17.07 -1.24
CA VAL A 167 17.79 -18.48 -1.15
C VAL A 167 16.79 -18.79 -2.25
N PRO A 168 16.98 -19.90 -3.00
CA PRO A 168 16.02 -20.32 -4.02
C PRO A 168 14.71 -20.76 -3.37
N GLY A 169 13.63 -20.72 -4.14
CA GLY A 169 12.30 -21.12 -3.72
C GLY A 169 11.24 -20.05 -4.01
N THR A 170 10.08 -20.19 -3.38
CA THR A 170 8.95 -19.28 -3.60
C THR A 170 8.92 -18.18 -2.54
N TRP A 171 8.83 -16.95 -2.98
CA TRP A 171 8.72 -15.75 -2.18
C TRP A 171 7.41 -15.03 -2.46
N GLU A 172 6.89 -14.31 -1.49
CA GLU A 172 5.77 -13.38 -1.65
C GLU A 172 6.22 -11.95 -1.34
N VAL A 173 5.89 -11.03 -2.27
CA VAL A 173 6.11 -9.61 -2.05
C VAL A 173 4.77 -8.92 -1.90
N ARG A 174 4.60 -8.27 -0.76
CA ARG A 174 3.35 -7.64 -0.34
C ARG A 174 3.56 -6.21 0.13
N VAL A 175 2.54 -5.40 -0.09
CA VAL A 175 2.44 -4.08 0.51
C VAL A 175 1.82 -4.24 1.90
N LEU A 176 2.53 -3.82 2.94
CA LEU A 176 2.04 -3.89 4.32
C LEU A 176 1.25 -2.65 4.71
N ARG A 177 1.69 -1.50 4.20
CA ARG A 177 1.14 -0.20 4.56
C ARG A 177 1.35 0.80 3.45
N VAL A 178 0.39 1.68 3.28
CA VAL A 178 0.52 2.88 2.47
C VAL A 178 0.06 4.08 3.31
N GLU A 179 0.89 5.10 3.37
CA GLU A 179 0.60 6.37 4.02
C GLU A 179 0.78 7.47 2.98
N ASP A 180 -0.13 8.42 2.92
CA ASP A 180 -0.02 9.60 2.07
C ASP A 180 0.15 10.87 2.94
N ALA A 181 0.05 12.04 2.36
CA ALA A 181 0.20 13.31 3.08
C ALA A 181 -0.84 13.50 4.23
N HIS A 182 -1.93 12.78 4.22
CA HIS A 182 -3.07 12.98 5.14
C HIS A 182 -3.46 11.74 5.91
N CYS A 183 -3.43 10.57 5.27
CA CYS A 183 -4.02 9.34 5.78
C CYS A 183 -3.09 8.14 5.65
N ARG A 184 -3.40 7.12 6.43
CA ARG A 184 -2.68 5.86 6.44
C ARG A 184 -3.66 4.70 6.28
N GLN A 185 -3.28 3.75 5.43
CA GLN A 185 -3.95 2.48 5.22
C GLN A 185 -3.01 1.34 5.63
N ASP A 186 -3.39 0.60 6.65
CA ASP A 186 -2.73 -0.65 7.06
C ASP A 186 -3.42 -1.84 6.40
N GLY A 187 -2.66 -2.91 6.18
CA GLY A 187 -3.16 -4.16 5.62
C GLY A 187 -2.66 -4.42 4.20
N SER A 188 -2.66 -5.68 3.82
CA SER A 188 -2.18 -6.14 2.52
C SER A 188 -3.14 -5.75 1.39
N GLN A 189 -2.86 -4.66 0.74
CA GLN A 189 -3.48 -4.26 -0.53
C GLN A 189 -2.38 -3.71 -1.43
N PRO A 190 -2.19 -4.18 -2.60
CA PRO A 190 -2.89 -5.22 -3.38
C PRO A 190 -2.52 -6.65 -2.96
N PRO A 191 -3.12 -7.70 -3.60
CA PRO A 191 -2.71 -9.07 -3.37
C PRO A 191 -1.21 -9.24 -3.64
N PRO A 192 -0.51 -10.16 -2.94
CA PRO A 192 0.93 -10.32 -3.08
C PRO A 192 1.33 -10.74 -4.49
N VAL A 193 2.53 -10.34 -4.91
CA VAL A 193 3.19 -10.89 -6.09
C VAL A 193 4.04 -12.08 -5.65
N VAL A 194 3.83 -13.23 -6.28
CA VAL A 194 4.61 -14.44 -6.03
C VAL A 194 5.86 -14.43 -6.93
N VAL A 195 7.01 -14.76 -6.34
CA VAL A 195 8.30 -14.80 -7.03
C VAL A 195 8.92 -16.18 -6.84
N ASP A 196 9.14 -16.89 -7.94
CA ASP A 196 9.90 -18.13 -7.93
C ASP A 196 11.37 -17.81 -8.21
N VAL A 197 12.16 -17.92 -7.16
CA VAL A 197 13.62 -17.70 -7.22
C VAL A 197 14.29 -19.02 -7.58
N VAL A 198 14.94 -19.04 -8.73
CA VAL A 198 15.64 -20.22 -9.25
C VAL A 198 17.15 -19.95 -9.24
N GLU A 199 17.93 -21.03 -9.18
CA GLU A 199 19.37 -20.91 -9.31
C GLU A 199 19.76 -20.31 -10.66
N SER A 200 20.77 -19.46 -10.66
CA SER A 200 21.33 -18.90 -11.90
C SER A 200 21.98 -19.99 -12.72
N ALA A 201 21.80 -19.91 -14.05
CA ALA A 201 22.52 -20.81 -14.95
C ALA A 201 24.03 -20.56 -14.84
N GLY A 202 24.77 -21.63 -14.65
CA GLY A 202 26.22 -21.59 -14.51
C GLY A 202 26.91 -22.76 -15.17
N VAL A 203 28.19 -22.59 -15.46
CA VAL A 203 29.09 -23.62 -15.95
C VAL A 203 30.29 -23.69 -15.04
N VAL A 204 30.51 -24.81 -14.42
CA VAL A 204 31.66 -25.04 -13.51
C VAL A 204 32.59 -26.10 -14.10
N ALA A 205 33.86 -25.77 -14.16
CA ALA A 205 34.90 -26.78 -14.44
C ALA A 205 35.18 -27.55 -13.16
N PRO A 206 35.05 -28.89 -13.17
CA PRO A 206 35.24 -29.69 -11.94
C PRO A 206 36.72 -29.78 -11.52
N THR A 207 37.65 -29.32 -12.35
CA THR A 207 39.09 -29.30 -12.07
C THR A 207 39.68 -27.93 -12.37
N THR A 208 40.62 -27.50 -11.54
CA THR A 208 41.42 -26.27 -11.72
C THR A 208 42.64 -26.52 -12.62
N ARG A 209 42.62 -27.58 -13.43
CA ARG A 209 43.74 -27.98 -14.30
C ARG A 209 43.87 -27.01 -15.46
N GLU A 210 45.03 -26.40 -15.59
CA GLU A 210 45.31 -25.37 -16.62
C GLU A 210 45.81 -25.95 -17.94
N HIS A 211 46.29 -27.20 -17.96
CA HIS A 211 46.92 -27.83 -19.11
C HIS A 211 46.27 -29.18 -19.42
N TYR A 212 45.97 -29.41 -20.69
CA TYR A 212 45.38 -30.64 -21.20
C TYR A 212 46.19 -31.16 -22.36
N CYS A 213 46.25 -32.48 -22.54
CA CYS A 213 46.89 -33.13 -23.66
C CYS A 213 45.97 -33.12 -24.89
N VAL A 214 46.55 -33.20 -26.08
CA VAL A 214 45.78 -33.31 -27.34
C VAL A 214 44.90 -34.54 -27.30
N GLY A 215 43.59 -34.36 -27.54
CA GLY A 215 42.60 -35.44 -27.49
C GLY A 215 42.03 -35.74 -26.10
N GLU A 216 42.49 -35.04 -25.05
CA GLU A 216 41.93 -35.15 -23.71
C GLU A 216 40.54 -34.51 -23.62
N ARG A 217 39.63 -35.17 -22.92
CA ARG A 217 38.27 -34.71 -22.72
C ARG A 217 38.17 -33.72 -21.53
N MET A 218 37.47 -32.59 -21.75
CA MET A 218 37.11 -31.64 -20.69
C MET A 218 35.64 -31.80 -20.35
N ASP A 219 35.37 -32.09 -19.13
CA ASP A 219 34.00 -32.17 -18.62
C ASP A 219 33.63 -30.91 -17.84
N PHE A 220 32.40 -30.44 -18.01
CA PHE A 220 31.85 -29.29 -17.30
C PHE A 220 30.55 -29.68 -16.63
N VAL A 221 30.31 -29.14 -15.43
CA VAL A 221 29.06 -29.29 -14.72
C VAL A 221 28.19 -28.07 -14.98
N LEU A 222 26.98 -28.30 -15.48
CA LEU A 222 25.99 -27.24 -15.67
C LEU A 222 25.17 -27.08 -14.41
N GLN A 223 25.02 -25.83 -13.95
CA GLN A 223 24.18 -25.45 -12.80
C GLN A 223 22.93 -24.75 -13.31
N GLY A 224 21.85 -24.77 -12.49
CA GLY A 224 20.56 -24.16 -12.80
C GLY A 224 19.54 -25.20 -13.30
N THR A 225 18.43 -24.72 -13.84
CA THR A 225 17.31 -25.54 -14.27
C THR A 225 17.35 -25.81 -15.79
N PRO A 226 17.30 -27.10 -16.24
CA PRO A 226 17.28 -27.41 -17.67
C PRO A 226 16.00 -26.87 -18.36
N PRO A 227 16.00 -26.68 -19.70
CA PRO A 227 17.10 -26.98 -20.62
C PRO A 227 18.22 -25.92 -20.61
N TRP A 228 19.46 -26.35 -20.70
CA TRP A 228 20.60 -25.44 -20.80
C TRP A 228 21.03 -25.25 -22.26
N THR A 229 21.47 -24.05 -22.57
CA THR A 229 22.14 -23.72 -23.82
C THR A 229 23.49 -23.12 -23.50
N VAL A 230 24.54 -23.83 -23.89
CA VAL A 230 25.93 -23.40 -23.70
C VAL A 230 26.48 -22.93 -25.04
N THR A 231 27.00 -21.70 -25.07
CA THR A 231 27.74 -21.17 -26.20
C THR A 231 29.22 -21.09 -25.80
N TYR A 232 30.09 -21.70 -26.56
CA TYR A 232 31.53 -21.69 -26.31
C TYR A 232 32.30 -21.35 -27.57
N THR A 233 33.48 -20.79 -27.40
CA THR A 233 34.39 -20.48 -28.51
C THR A 233 35.67 -21.30 -28.33
N PHE A 234 36.06 -22.00 -29.36
CA PHE A 234 37.29 -22.78 -29.41
C PHE A 234 38.01 -22.50 -30.72
N ASP A 235 39.28 -22.15 -30.67
CA ASP A 235 40.10 -21.79 -31.83
C ASP A 235 39.44 -20.80 -32.80
N GLY A 236 38.81 -19.75 -32.22
CA GLY A 236 38.09 -18.74 -32.99
C GLY A 236 36.72 -19.16 -33.55
N ALA A 237 36.37 -20.44 -33.46
CA ALA A 237 35.07 -20.96 -33.88
C ALA A 237 34.08 -20.99 -32.69
N THR A 238 32.89 -20.39 -32.89
CA THR A 238 31.82 -20.39 -31.87
C THR A 238 30.87 -21.54 -32.15
N SER A 239 30.59 -22.32 -31.11
CA SER A 239 29.66 -23.44 -31.13
C SER A 239 28.58 -23.30 -30.06
N ARG A 240 27.41 -23.89 -30.29
CA ARG A 240 26.27 -23.87 -29.38
C ARG A 240 25.75 -25.29 -29.17
N VAL A 241 25.60 -25.67 -27.92
CA VAL A 241 25.07 -26.99 -27.52
C VAL A 241 23.87 -26.78 -26.57
N THR A 242 22.81 -27.56 -26.80
CA THR A 242 21.64 -27.58 -25.91
C THR A 242 21.55 -28.94 -25.24
N SER A 243 21.46 -28.93 -23.90
CA SER A 243 21.27 -30.14 -23.09
C SER A 243 19.89 -30.06 -22.38
N ARG A 244 19.23 -31.20 -22.30
CA ARG A 244 17.93 -31.37 -21.63
C ARG A 244 18.08 -32.07 -20.30
#